data_706b1f470bd06d78cdd6d15e1891beca
#
_entry.id   706b1f470bd06d78cdd6d15e1891beca
#
_cell.length_a   1.000
_cell.length_b   1.000
_cell.length_c   1.000
_cell.angle_alpha   90.00
_cell.angle_beta   90.00
_cell.angle_gamma   90.00
#
_symmetry.space_group_name_H-M   'P 1'
#
loop_
_entity.id
_entity.type
_entity.pdbx_description
1 polymer ?
#
loop_
_entity_poly.entity_id
_entity_poly.type
_entity_poly.pdbx_seq_one_letter_code
_entity_poly.pdbx_strand_id
1 'polypeptide(L)'
;AGEGYRVMVPITNPRTDGPIVELAARLASSHEDGVVHIVHVVQAPERMSLSSGDAGRRIADVSAEGMGNLRSTAADYDVDVSTSTVVSHRSFEEVFNMARRTRPDAVLMGWGDDQLWSAARAERPIDELTNQLPCDFLILNERELDTSRILIPTSGGPDSDLSAEVAKVLAETAGAEVTLLHVVDGPDGRARGEAFLAEWAAEHDLDDADLVVDDGGDVEDGICRTAADKTLVIIGATEKGLLSRLVSNSLHLDVIHDVDASVLLTERPSSRSLRERLFGSGRRDAAETGDGGDSHGARDAADDGRAAESPDDDAPVDEQPHLDDAFIADHDAADEEAEADEAPDRDGGR
;
A
#
# COMPACT_ATOMS: atom_id res chain seq x y z
N ALA A 1 -7.90 -18.91 17.76
CA ALA A 1 -7.29 -18.93 16.46
C ALA A 1 -6.66 -17.55 16.29
N GLY A 2 -5.34 -17.46 16.17
CA GLY A 2 -4.66 -16.25 15.76
C GLY A 2 -5.11 -15.94 14.35
N GLU A 3 -5.48 -14.69 14.04
CA GLU A 3 -5.68 -14.28 12.66
C GLU A 3 -4.28 -14.29 12.02
N GLY A 4 -4.04 -15.20 11.06
CA GLY A 4 -2.78 -15.27 10.32
C GLY A 4 -2.51 -13.99 9.55
N TYR A 5 -1.24 -13.72 9.20
CA TYR A 5 -0.85 -12.54 8.41
C TYR A 5 -1.51 -12.58 7.03
N ARG A 6 -2.33 -11.58 6.75
CA ARG A 6 -3.16 -11.52 5.53
C ARG A 6 -2.69 -10.43 4.59
N VAL A 7 -2.33 -10.82 3.35
CA VAL A 7 -2.01 -9.90 2.27
C VAL A 7 -3.19 -9.88 1.29
N MET A 8 -3.83 -8.72 1.13
CA MET A 8 -4.87 -8.50 0.12
C MET A 8 -4.22 -8.02 -1.18
N VAL A 9 -4.55 -8.69 -2.29
CA VAL A 9 -4.01 -8.37 -3.61
C VAL A 9 -5.15 -8.00 -4.55
N PRO A 10 -5.46 -6.70 -4.68
CA PRO A 10 -6.40 -6.25 -5.70
C PRO A 10 -5.76 -6.38 -7.09
N ILE A 11 -6.42 -7.12 -7.96
CA ILE A 11 -6.00 -7.34 -9.35
C ILE A 11 -7.05 -6.85 -10.33
N THR A 12 -6.62 -6.50 -11.54
CA THR A 12 -7.51 -6.06 -12.62
C THR A 12 -7.49 -7.00 -13.80
N ASN A 13 -6.41 -7.74 -13.98
CA ASN A 13 -6.24 -8.70 -15.05
C ASN A 13 -5.59 -10.00 -14.54
N PRO A 14 -6.38 -11.07 -14.34
CA PRO A 14 -5.84 -12.34 -13.83
C PRO A 14 -4.77 -12.99 -14.73
N ARG A 15 -4.57 -12.51 -15.95
CA ARG A 15 -3.57 -13.07 -16.88
C ARG A 15 -2.19 -12.44 -16.73
N THR A 16 -2.12 -11.20 -16.27
CA THR A 16 -0.87 -10.42 -16.18
C THR A 16 -0.40 -10.24 -14.75
N ASP A 17 -1.29 -10.37 -13.77
CA ASP A 17 -1.03 -10.04 -12.39
C ASP A 17 -0.39 -11.19 -11.58
N GLY A 18 0.19 -12.20 -12.26
CA GLY A 18 0.92 -13.32 -11.64
C GLY A 18 2.08 -12.88 -10.74
N PRO A 19 3.00 -12.03 -11.21
CA PRO A 19 4.16 -11.61 -10.42
C PRO A 19 3.80 -10.93 -9.09
N ILE A 20 2.74 -10.13 -9.06
CA ILE A 20 2.30 -9.47 -7.83
C ILE A 20 1.70 -10.47 -6.83
N VAL A 21 0.97 -11.49 -7.32
CA VAL A 21 0.43 -12.56 -6.47
C VAL A 21 1.57 -13.41 -5.92
N GLU A 22 2.60 -13.68 -6.72
CA GLU A 22 3.80 -14.38 -6.26
C GLU A 22 4.52 -13.59 -5.14
N LEU A 23 4.71 -12.28 -5.31
CA LEU A 23 5.30 -11.45 -4.27
C LEU A 23 4.47 -11.48 -2.98
N ALA A 24 3.15 -11.38 -3.09
CA ALA A 24 2.25 -11.47 -1.93
C ALA A 24 2.37 -12.83 -1.21
N ALA A 25 2.46 -13.92 -1.97
CA ALA A 25 2.60 -15.26 -1.41
C ALA A 25 3.94 -15.42 -0.67
N ARG A 26 5.04 -14.90 -1.23
CA ARG A 26 6.34 -14.86 -0.54
C ARG A 26 6.27 -14.09 0.76
N LEU A 27 5.62 -12.93 0.78
CA LEU A 27 5.46 -12.13 2.00
C LEU A 27 4.59 -12.84 3.04
N ALA A 28 3.50 -13.46 2.63
CA ALA A 28 2.62 -14.19 3.52
C ALA A 28 3.29 -15.46 4.08
N SER A 29 4.11 -16.17 3.28
CA SER A 29 4.76 -17.41 3.66
C SER A 29 5.80 -17.29 4.79
N SER A 30 6.21 -16.07 5.14
CA SER A 30 7.05 -15.82 6.31
C SER A 30 6.33 -16.01 7.65
N HIS A 31 5.00 -16.22 7.61
CA HIS A 31 4.14 -16.39 8.79
C HIS A 31 3.48 -17.78 8.76
N GLU A 32 3.37 -18.45 9.91
CA GLU A 32 2.83 -19.82 10.02
C GLU A 32 1.40 -19.95 9.46
N ASP A 33 0.55 -18.93 9.60
CA ASP A 33 -0.83 -18.91 9.11
C ASP A 33 -1.00 -17.80 8.04
N GLY A 34 -0.06 -17.70 7.11
CA GLY A 34 -0.08 -16.70 6.04
C GLY A 34 -1.25 -16.90 5.07
N VAL A 35 -1.94 -15.81 4.73
CA VAL A 35 -3.10 -15.84 3.83
C VAL A 35 -2.93 -14.83 2.71
N VAL A 36 -3.14 -15.26 1.48
CA VAL A 36 -3.26 -14.38 0.31
C VAL A 36 -4.72 -14.27 -0.10
N HIS A 37 -5.27 -13.06 0.00
CA HIS A 37 -6.63 -12.77 -0.47
C HIS A 37 -6.58 -12.04 -1.81
N ILE A 38 -6.82 -12.75 -2.90
CA ILE A 38 -6.83 -12.20 -4.26
C ILE A 38 -8.21 -11.60 -4.53
N VAL A 39 -8.27 -10.30 -4.81
CA VAL A 39 -9.51 -9.57 -5.08
C VAL A 39 -9.52 -9.10 -6.53
N HIS A 40 -10.28 -9.76 -7.39
CA HIS A 40 -10.45 -9.28 -8.77
C HIS A 40 -11.45 -8.14 -8.82
N VAL A 41 -10.96 -6.95 -9.13
CA VAL A 41 -11.77 -5.73 -9.20
C VAL A 41 -12.15 -5.45 -10.64
N VAL A 42 -13.43 -5.58 -10.93
CA VAL A 42 -14.01 -5.38 -12.27
C VAL A 42 -14.74 -4.05 -12.30
N GLN A 43 -14.32 -3.15 -13.18
CA GLN A 43 -15.02 -1.89 -13.37
C GLN A 43 -16.29 -2.08 -14.17
N ALA A 44 -17.43 -1.80 -13.55
CA ALA A 44 -18.71 -1.78 -14.23
C ALA A 44 -18.90 -0.50 -15.06
N PRO A 45 -19.48 -0.57 -16.27
CA PRO A 45 -19.90 0.62 -16.98
C PRO A 45 -20.99 1.38 -16.20
N GLU A 46 -20.95 2.71 -16.19
CA GLU A 46 -21.92 3.58 -15.47
C GLU A 46 -23.40 3.26 -15.77
N ARG A 47 -23.68 2.71 -16.94
CA ARG A 47 -25.06 2.36 -17.36
C ARG A 47 -25.48 0.95 -16.90
N MET A 48 -24.60 0.18 -16.29
CA MET A 48 -24.91 -1.16 -15.79
C MET A 48 -25.56 -1.03 -14.40
N SER A 49 -26.76 -1.61 -14.24
CA SER A 49 -27.36 -1.74 -12.91
C SER A 49 -26.77 -2.93 -12.17
N LEU A 50 -26.15 -2.70 -11.04
CA LEU A 50 -25.61 -3.73 -10.14
C LEU A 50 -26.67 -4.23 -9.15
N SER A 51 -27.79 -3.52 -9.00
CA SER A 51 -28.85 -3.82 -8.03
C SER A 51 -29.59 -5.13 -8.30
N SER A 52 -29.60 -5.64 -9.54
CA SER A 52 -30.25 -6.92 -9.88
C SER A 52 -29.41 -8.18 -9.55
N GLY A 53 -28.12 -8.01 -9.28
CA GLY A 53 -27.19 -9.10 -8.94
C GLY A 53 -26.87 -10.08 -10.08
N ASP A 54 -27.71 -10.18 -11.15
CA ASP A 54 -27.54 -11.19 -12.22
C ASP A 54 -26.33 -10.88 -13.13
N ALA A 55 -26.11 -9.60 -13.42
CA ALA A 55 -24.96 -9.19 -14.21
C ALA A 55 -23.66 -9.35 -13.41
N GLY A 56 -23.69 -8.98 -12.13
CA GLY A 56 -22.57 -9.15 -11.21
C GLY A 56 -22.18 -10.63 -11.08
N ARG A 57 -23.14 -11.54 -10.86
CA ARG A 57 -22.87 -12.98 -10.76
C ARG A 57 -22.20 -13.54 -12.01
N ARG A 58 -22.67 -13.24 -13.21
CA ARG A 58 -22.04 -13.72 -14.46
C ARG A 58 -20.61 -13.22 -14.63
N ILE A 59 -20.33 -11.99 -14.21
CA ILE A 59 -18.96 -11.47 -14.22
C ILE A 59 -18.11 -12.19 -13.20
N ALA A 60 -18.65 -12.46 -12.01
CA ALA A 60 -17.97 -13.19 -10.94
C ALA A 60 -17.63 -14.63 -11.37
N ASP A 61 -18.56 -15.35 -12.02
CA ASP A 61 -18.34 -16.72 -12.51
C ASP A 61 -17.20 -16.77 -13.55
N VAL A 62 -17.20 -15.85 -14.52
CA VAL A 62 -16.11 -15.74 -15.51
C VAL A 62 -14.78 -15.36 -14.86
N SER A 63 -14.83 -14.52 -13.84
CA SER A 63 -13.67 -14.09 -13.07
C SER A 63 -13.05 -15.25 -12.30
N ALA A 64 -13.87 -16.09 -11.66
CA ALA A 64 -13.42 -17.24 -10.89
C ALA A 64 -12.59 -18.22 -11.74
N GLU A 65 -13.04 -18.52 -12.98
CA GLU A 65 -12.26 -19.33 -13.93
C GLU A 65 -10.89 -18.70 -14.22
N GLY A 66 -10.84 -17.37 -14.40
CA GLY A 66 -9.59 -16.65 -14.70
C GLY A 66 -8.60 -16.66 -13.54
N MET A 67 -9.06 -16.77 -12.29
CA MET A 67 -8.21 -16.74 -11.10
C MET A 67 -7.58 -18.08 -10.73
N GLY A 68 -7.96 -19.17 -11.38
CA GLY A 68 -7.44 -20.51 -11.07
C GLY A 68 -5.91 -20.60 -11.09
N ASN A 69 -5.27 -20.02 -12.11
CA ASN A 69 -3.80 -20.00 -12.20
C ASN A 69 -3.15 -19.19 -11.07
N LEU A 70 -3.75 -18.06 -10.68
CA LEU A 70 -3.23 -17.21 -9.60
C LEU A 70 -3.34 -17.90 -8.24
N ARG A 71 -4.43 -18.64 -8.01
CA ARG A 71 -4.58 -19.48 -6.80
C ARG A 71 -3.49 -20.55 -6.75
N SER A 72 -3.22 -21.23 -7.87
CA SER A 72 -2.14 -22.22 -7.95
C SER A 72 -0.78 -21.57 -7.68
N THR A 73 -0.49 -20.42 -8.28
CA THR A 73 0.77 -19.70 -8.06
C THR A 73 0.98 -19.36 -6.57
N ALA A 74 -0.05 -18.87 -5.89
CA ALA A 74 0.07 -18.56 -4.47
C ALA A 74 0.17 -19.84 -3.61
N ALA A 75 -0.57 -20.90 -3.94
CA ALA A 75 -0.54 -22.17 -3.21
C ALA A 75 0.82 -22.87 -3.26
N ASP A 76 1.67 -22.59 -4.25
CA ASP A 76 3.04 -23.12 -4.32
C ASP A 76 3.95 -22.64 -3.18
N TYR A 77 3.51 -21.61 -2.41
CA TYR A 77 4.26 -21.01 -1.30
C TYR A 77 3.78 -21.44 0.10
N ASP A 78 2.96 -22.48 0.19
CA ASP A 78 2.42 -23.01 1.47
C ASP A 78 1.64 -21.94 2.28
N VAL A 79 0.81 -21.17 1.57
CA VAL A 79 -0.09 -20.17 2.14
C VAL A 79 -1.55 -20.50 1.83
N ASP A 80 -2.43 -20.10 2.72
CA ASP A 80 -3.88 -20.17 2.46
C ASP A 80 -4.27 -19.14 1.41
N VAL A 81 -5.10 -19.54 0.43
CA VAL A 81 -5.53 -18.67 -0.65
C VAL A 81 -7.02 -18.52 -0.67
N SER A 82 -7.50 -17.30 -0.56
CA SER A 82 -8.90 -16.96 -0.76
C SER A 82 -9.07 -16.03 -1.97
N THR A 83 -10.20 -16.11 -2.66
CA THR A 83 -10.47 -15.31 -3.84
C THR A 83 -11.85 -14.68 -3.78
N SER A 84 -11.97 -13.44 -4.21
CA SER A 84 -13.25 -12.76 -4.37
C SER A 84 -13.26 -11.88 -5.62
N THR A 85 -14.47 -11.65 -6.16
CA THR A 85 -14.68 -10.70 -7.25
C THR A 85 -15.54 -9.54 -6.76
N VAL A 86 -15.07 -8.33 -7.04
CA VAL A 86 -15.80 -7.09 -6.78
C VAL A 86 -16.12 -6.43 -8.10
N VAL A 87 -17.40 -6.20 -8.36
CA VAL A 87 -17.88 -5.44 -9.52
C VAL A 87 -18.37 -4.09 -9.04
N SER A 88 -17.68 -3.02 -9.42
CA SER A 88 -17.99 -1.68 -8.93
C SER A 88 -17.82 -0.62 -10.03
N HIS A 89 -18.59 0.45 -9.96
CA HIS A 89 -18.38 1.65 -10.77
C HIS A 89 -17.15 2.44 -10.32
N ARG A 90 -16.74 2.27 -9.04
CA ARG A 90 -15.67 3.00 -8.33
C ARG A 90 -14.55 2.07 -7.90
N SER A 91 -13.91 1.43 -8.85
CA SER A 91 -12.95 0.35 -8.58
C SER A 91 -11.82 0.73 -7.63
N PHE A 92 -11.30 1.96 -7.71
CA PHE A 92 -10.23 2.41 -6.83
C PHE A 92 -10.68 2.59 -5.37
N GLU A 93 -11.82 3.23 -5.14
CA GLU A 93 -12.38 3.41 -3.79
C GLU A 93 -12.72 2.07 -3.15
N GLU A 94 -13.13 1.10 -3.96
CA GLU A 94 -13.53 -0.21 -3.49
C GLU A 94 -12.36 -1.02 -2.90
N VAL A 95 -11.12 -0.79 -3.35
CA VAL A 95 -9.92 -1.38 -2.71
C VAL A 95 -9.83 -0.97 -1.25
N PHE A 96 -10.02 0.32 -0.95
CA PHE A 96 -9.97 0.82 0.43
C PHE A 96 -11.17 0.34 1.26
N ASN A 97 -12.36 0.28 0.66
CA ASN A 97 -13.55 -0.25 1.32
C ASN A 97 -13.36 -1.73 1.67
N MET A 98 -12.80 -2.51 0.75
CA MET A 98 -12.49 -3.91 0.95
C MET A 98 -11.45 -4.08 2.07
N ALA A 99 -10.36 -3.31 2.04
CA ALA A 99 -9.34 -3.33 3.08
C ALA A 99 -9.90 -2.98 4.46
N ARG A 100 -10.78 -1.97 4.57
CA ARG A 100 -11.45 -1.65 5.84
C ARG A 100 -12.36 -2.76 6.35
N ARG A 101 -13.00 -3.50 5.44
CA ARG A 101 -13.94 -4.58 5.78
C ARG A 101 -13.22 -5.87 6.13
N THR A 102 -12.22 -6.27 5.36
CA THR A 102 -11.51 -7.55 5.53
C THR A 102 -10.32 -7.44 6.49
N ARG A 103 -9.88 -6.23 6.81
CA ARG A 103 -8.78 -5.91 7.72
C ARG A 103 -7.53 -6.75 7.44
N PRO A 104 -6.96 -6.68 6.24
CA PRO A 104 -5.68 -7.31 5.98
C PRO A 104 -4.57 -6.59 6.74
N ASP A 105 -3.43 -7.26 6.92
CA ASP A 105 -2.22 -6.64 7.47
C ASP A 105 -1.55 -5.76 6.42
N ALA A 106 -1.59 -6.19 5.15
CA ALA A 106 -1.06 -5.42 4.04
C ALA A 106 -1.95 -5.50 2.78
N VAL A 107 -1.94 -4.43 2.00
CA VAL A 107 -2.46 -4.40 0.62
C VAL A 107 -1.27 -4.31 -0.32
N LEU A 108 -1.13 -5.25 -1.24
CA LEU A 108 -0.14 -5.22 -2.31
C LEU A 108 -0.83 -5.03 -3.65
N MET A 109 -0.61 -3.90 -4.31
CA MET A 109 -1.26 -3.55 -5.57
C MET A 109 -0.25 -3.14 -6.64
N GLY A 110 -0.57 -3.42 -7.92
CA GLY A 110 0.21 -2.98 -9.06
C GLY A 110 -0.03 -1.51 -9.38
N TRP A 111 0.99 -0.88 -9.95
CA TRP A 111 0.93 0.47 -10.52
C TRP A 111 1.55 0.49 -11.92
N GLY A 112 0.87 1.10 -12.87
CA GLY A 112 1.36 1.23 -14.24
C GLY A 112 0.33 1.89 -15.16
N ASP A 113 0.71 2.19 -16.39
CA ASP A 113 -0.14 2.87 -17.38
C ASP A 113 -1.39 2.06 -17.74
N ASP A 114 -1.32 0.75 -17.65
CA ASP A 114 -2.41 -0.19 -17.96
C ASP A 114 -3.34 -0.47 -16.77
N GLN A 115 -3.02 0.07 -15.58
CA GLN A 115 -3.80 -0.20 -14.37
C GLN A 115 -5.04 0.71 -14.25
N LEU A 116 -6.13 0.17 -13.71
CA LEU A 116 -7.39 0.90 -13.46
C LEU A 116 -7.25 2.01 -12.40
N TRP A 117 -6.11 2.06 -11.73
CA TRP A 117 -5.83 2.92 -10.58
C TRP A 117 -5.40 4.34 -10.95
N SER A 118 -5.78 4.84 -12.12
CA SER A 118 -5.42 6.22 -12.50
C SER A 118 -6.26 7.25 -11.73
N ALA A 119 -5.62 8.34 -11.30
CA ALA A 119 -6.22 9.46 -10.58
C ALA A 119 -7.49 10.04 -11.22
N ALA A 120 -7.59 9.95 -12.55
CA ALA A 120 -8.72 10.48 -13.31
C ALA A 120 -10.06 9.77 -13.02
N ARG A 121 -10.05 8.67 -12.25
CA ARG A 121 -11.23 7.84 -11.96
C ARG A 121 -11.64 7.81 -10.50
N ALA A 122 -10.92 8.48 -9.61
CA ALA A 122 -11.33 8.64 -8.22
C ALA A 122 -12.36 9.77 -8.12
N GLU A 123 -13.55 9.47 -7.59
CA GLU A 123 -14.61 10.47 -7.38
C GLU A 123 -14.39 11.25 -6.09
N ARG A 124 -13.73 10.66 -5.09
CA ARG A 124 -13.34 11.36 -3.86
C ARG A 124 -11.94 11.94 -4.01
N PRO A 125 -11.65 13.04 -3.32
CA PRO A 125 -10.27 13.50 -3.20
C PRO A 125 -9.42 12.35 -2.67
N ILE A 126 -8.41 11.97 -3.43
CA ILE A 126 -7.53 10.84 -3.08
C ILE A 126 -6.86 11.08 -1.74
N ASP A 127 -6.57 12.33 -1.42
CA ASP A 127 -6.05 12.73 -0.12
C ASP A 127 -6.93 12.26 1.05
N GLU A 128 -8.26 12.15 0.87
CA GLU A 128 -9.15 11.63 1.91
C GLU A 128 -9.03 10.11 2.06
N LEU A 129 -8.87 9.39 0.95
CA LEU A 129 -8.72 7.94 0.96
C LEU A 129 -7.37 7.50 1.54
N THR A 130 -6.31 8.24 1.20
CA THR A 130 -4.92 7.93 1.57
C THR A 130 -4.50 8.50 2.92
N ASN A 131 -5.16 9.55 3.42
CA ASN A 131 -4.87 10.11 4.74
C ASN A 131 -5.17 9.17 5.92
N GLN A 132 -5.91 8.08 5.69
CA GLN A 132 -6.27 7.07 6.68
C GLN A 132 -6.17 5.68 6.06
N LEU A 133 -4.95 5.26 5.78
CA LEU A 133 -4.71 3.88 5.33
C LEU A 133 -5.21 2.91 6.40
N PRO A 134 -5.98 1.88 6.03
CA PRO A 134 -6.49 0.88 6.98
C PRO A 134 -5.42 -0.12 7.45
N CYS A 135 -4.35 -0.27 6.68
CA CYS A 135 -3.25 -1.21 6.90
C CYS A 135 -2.02 -0.75 6.12
N ASP A 136 -0.95 -1.52 6.12
CA ASP A 136 0.24 -1.28 5.30
C ASP A 136 -0.10 -1.36 3.81
N PHE A 137 0.46 -0.46 2.99
CA PHE A 137 0.30 -0.43 1.54
C PHE A 137 1.64 -0.64 0.85
N LEU A 138 1.64 -1.58 -0.08
CA LEU A 138 2.76 -1.92 -0.95
C LEU A 138 2.31 -1.70 -2.39
N ILE A 139 3.04 -0.89 -3.15
CA ILE A 139 2.66 -0.51 -4.52
C ILE A 139 3.79 -0.86 -5.45
N LEU A 140 3.55 -1.84 -6.32
CA LEU A 140 4.55 -2.36 -7.24
C LEU A 140 4.41 -1.73 -8.63
N ASN A 141 5.46 -1.03 -9.06
CA ASN A 141 5.71 -0.75 -10.47
C ASN A 141 6.58 -1.88 -11.02
N GLU A 142 5.97 -2.83 -11.70
CA GLU A 142 6.61 -4.07 -12.14
C GLU A 142 7.31 -3.88 -13.47
N ARG A 143 8.57 -4.35 -13.55
CA ARG A 143 9.39 -4.45 -14.75
C ARG A 143 10.11 -5.80 -14.72
N GLU A 144 9.42 -6.87 -15.18
CA GLU A 144 9.94 -8.23 -15.12
C GLU A 144 10.46 -8.56 -13.70
N LEU A 145 9.53 -8.63 -12.72
CA LEU A 145 9.84 -8.73 -11.29
C LEU A 145 10.90 -9.81 -11.00
N ASP A 146 12.04 -9.36 -10.52
CA ASP A 146 13.13 -10.18 -9.99
C ASP A 146 13.52 -9.63 -8.61
N THR A 147 13.39 -10.45 -7.58
CA THR A 147 13.66 -10.06 -6.19
C THR A 147 15.08 -10.44 -5.73
N SER A 148 15.97 -10.84 -6.63
CA SER A 148 17.29 -11.35 -6.25
C SER A 148 18.26 -10.31 -5.71
N ARG A 149 18.18 -9.06 -6.15
CA ARG A 149 19.07 -7.97 -5.75
C ARG A 149 18.29 -6.73 -5.41
N ILE A 150 18.16 -6.46 -4.12
CA ILE A 150 17.31 -5.40 -3.56
C ILE A 150 18.15 -4.19 -3.19
N LEU A 151 17.64 -2.99 -3.50
CA LEU A 151 18.14 -1.72 -3.00
C LEU A 151 17.10 -1.08 -2.10
N ILE A 152 17.52 -0.63 -0.91
CA ILE A 152 16.70 0.18 0.00
C ILE A 152 17.42 1.50 0.25
N PRO A 153 16.99 2.60 -0.38
CA PRO A 153 17.38 3.93 0.06
C PRO A 153 16.66 4.26 1.37
N THR A 154 17.40 4.67 2.40
CA THR A 154 16.81 4.94 3.72
C THR A 154 17.40 6.19 4.37
N SER A 155 16.52 6.93 5.04
CA SER A 155 16.86 7.96 6.02
C SER A 155 16.21 7.67 7.38
N GLY A 156 15.70 6.44 7.55
CA GLY A 156 14.93 6.02 8.72
C GLY A 156 13.44 6.35 8.62
N GLY A 157 12.70 5.94 9.64
CA GLY A 157 11.27 6.19 9.78
C GLY A 157 10.37 5.03 9.37
N PRO A 158 9.07 5.10 9.73
CA PRO A 158 8.14 3.95 9.69
C PRO A 158 7.99 3.30 8.31
N ASP A 159 8.05 4.10 7.24
CA ASP A 159 7.89 3.59 5.88
C ASP A 159 9.18 2.91 5.39
N SER A 160 10.36 3.42 5.82
CA SER A 160 11.64 2.74 5.59
C SER A 160 11.74 1.46 6.42
N ASP A 161 11.20 1.44 7.65
CA ASP A 161 11.13 0.23 8.47
C ASP A 161 10.28 -0.85 7.79
N LEU A 162 9.15 -0.47 7.16
CA LEU A 162 8.37 -1.40 6.35
C LEU A 162 9.15 -1.92 5.13
N SER A 163 9.95 -1.07 4.49
CA SER A 163 10.84 -1.49 3.39
C SER A 163 11.84 -2.55 3.88
N ALA A 164 12.41 -2.37 5.08
CA ALA A 164 13.32 -3.33 5.68
C ALA A 164 12.66 -4.67 6.00
N GLU A 165 11.44 -4.64 6.56
CA GLU A 165 10.66 -5.86 6.85
C GLU A 165 10.39 -6.67 5.58
N VAL A 166 9.97 -6.00 4.49
CA VAL A 166 9.77 -6.65 3.19
C VAL A 166 11.07 -7.25 2.66
N ALA A 167 12.17 -6.51 2.69
CA ALA A 167 13.45 -7.00 2.18
C ALA A 167 13.99 -8.16 3.01
N LYS A 168 13.84 -8.12 4.34
CA LYS A 168 14.19 -9.23 5.23
C LYS A 168 13.45 -10.50 4.85
N VAL A 169 12.12 -10.42 4.66
CA VAL A 169 11.33 -11.57 4.22
C VAL A 169 11.85 -12.11 2.88
N LEU A 170 12.16 -11.25 1.90
CA LEU A 170 12.68 -11.68 0.61
C LEU A 170 14.10 -12.27 0.72
N ALA A 171 14.94 -11.77 1.61
CA ALA A 171 16.24 -12.35 1.90
C ALA A 171 16.11 -13.76 2.50
N GLU A 172 15.20 -13.95 3.46
CA GLU A 172 14.95 -15.23 4.13
C GLU A 172 14.27 -16.27 3.23
N THR A 173 13.25 -15.84 2.43
CA THR A 173 12.41 -16.76 1.64
C THR A 173 12.91 -17.00 0.22
N ALA A 174 13.61 -16.01 -0.37
CA ALA A 174 14.11 -16.06 -1.74
C ALA A 174 15.62 -15.96 -1.88
N GLY A 175 16.35 -15.76 -0.79
CA GLY A 175 17.81 -15.57 -0.81
C GLY A 175 18.24 -14.26 -1.48
N ALA A 176 17.43 -13.21 -1.37
CA ALA A 176 17.73 -11.92 -1.95
C ALA A 176 18.96 -11.25 -1.32
N GLU A 177 19.82 -10.68 -2.14
CA GLU A 177 20.94 -9.83 -1.70
C GLU A 177 20.40 -8.41 -1.44
N VAL A 178 20.62 -7.87 -0.23
CA VAL A 178 20.13 -6.56 0.17
C VAL A 178 21.26 -5.53 0.20
N THR A 179 21.03 -4.38 -0.39
CA THR A 179 21.91 -3.20 -0.32
C THR A 179 21.15 -2.05 0.31
N LEU A 180 21.71 -1.45 1.35
CA LEU A 180 21.18 -0.26 2.02
C LEU A 180 21.92 0.98 1.51
N LEU A 181 21.19 2.00 1.08
CA LEU A 181 21.75 3.27 0.61
C LEU A 181 21.34 4.41 1.54
N HIS A 182 22.33 5.19 1.97
CA HIS A 182 22.08 6.47 2.64
C HIS A 182 22.83 7.58 1.92
N VAL A 183 22.12 8.66 1.56
CA VAL A 183 22.69 9.82 0.85
C VAL A 183 22.94 10.93 1.84
N VAL A 184 24.14 11.51 1.83
CA VAL A 184 24.57 12.58 2.72
C VAL A 184 25.11 13.78 1.93
N ASP A 185 25.03 14.97 2.55
CA ASP A 185 25.57 16.21 1.97
C ASP A 185 27.10 16.25 2.14
N GLY A 186 27.81 15.78 1.12
CA GLY A 186 29.25 15.85 1.04
C GLY A 186 30.04 14.88 1.94
N PRO A 187 31.35 14.83 1.77
CA PRO A 187 32.22 13.81 2.39
C PRO A 187 32.29 13.91 3.92
N ASP A 188 32.00 15.07 4.50
CA ASP A 188 32.01 15.27 5.94
C ASP A 188 30.86 14.51 6.64
N GLY A 189 29.79 14.19 5.90
CA GLY A 189 28.65 13.40 6.36
C GLY A 189 28.88 11.89 6.35
N ARG A 190 29.86 11.38 5.60
CA ARG A 190 30.05 9.94 5.32
C ARG A 190 30.17 9.07 6.57
N ALA A 191 31.03 9.45 7.52
CA ALA A 191 31.22 8.65 8.73
C ALA A 191 29.94 8.55 9.60
N ARG A 192 29.11 9.61 9.59
CA ARG A 192 27.81 9.58 10.28
C ARG A 192 26.80 8.72 9.53
N GLY A 193 26.80 8.77 8.20
CA GLY A 193 25.96 7.94 7.36
C GLY A 193 26.30 6.45 7.50
N GLU A 194 27.58 6.09 7.56
CA GLU A 194 28.03 4.71 7.79
C GLU A 194 27.60 4.21 9.18
N ALA A 195 27.74 5.03 10.23
CA ALA A 195 27.28 4.66 11.57
C ALA A 195 25.75 4.50 11.62
N PHE A 196 25.00 5.38 10.96
CA PHE A 196 23.54 5.31 10.85
C PHE A 196 23.10 4.02 10.16
N LEU A 197 23.67 3.69 8.99
CA LEU A 197 23.31 2.48 8.26
C LEU A 197 23.63 1.20 9.05
N ALA A 198 24.78 1.15 9.75
CA ALA A 198 25.14 0.00 10.56
C ALA A 198 24.19 -0.21 11.75
N GLU A 199 23.78 0.87 12.42
CA GLU A 199 22.81 0.81 13.51
C GLU A 199 21.43 0.40 12.99
N TRP A 200 20.97 1.01 11.91
CA TRP A 200 19.68 0.73 11.30
C TRP A 200 19.58 -0.69 10.73
N ALA A 201 20.63 -1.20 10.10
CA ALA A 201 20.71 -2.58 9.62
C ALA A 201 20.58 -3.59 10.78
N ALA A 202 21.30 -3.35 11.89
CA ALA A 202 21.21 -4.20 13.07
C ALA A 202 19.83 -4.15 13.75
N GLU A 203 19.17 -2.99 13.76
CA GLU A 203 17.81 -2.86 14.31
C GLU A 203 16.76 -3.65 13.51
N HIS A 204 17.02 -3.88 12.21
CA HIS A 204 16.09 -4.56 11.30
C HIS A 204 16.51 -5.98 10.92
N ASP A 205 17.52 -6.56 11.63
CA ASP A 205 18.07 -7.89 11.34
C ASP A 205 18.56 -8.04 9.88
N LEU A 206 19.18 -6.98 9.34
CA LEU A 206 19.79 -6.93 8.01
C LEU A 206 21.30 -6.80 8.09
N ASP A 207 21.94 -7.48 9.07
CA ASP A 207 23.39 -7.43 9.33
C ASP A 207 24.25 -7.86 8.14
N ASP A 208 23.71 -8.72 7.27
CA ASP A 208 24.39 -9.22 6.08
C ASP A 208 24.22 -8.27 4.84
N ALA A 209 23.52 -7.16 4.98
CA ALA A 209 23.31 -6.22 3.89
C ALA A 209 24.58 -5.44 3.53
N ASP A 210 24.77 -5.16 2.24
CA ASP A 210 25.77 -4.23 1.76
C ASP A 210 25.41 -2.79 2.13
N LEU A 211 26.32 -2.06 2.80
CA LEU A 211 26.09 -0.68 3.23
C LEU A 211 26.77 0.30 2.28
N VAL A 212 25.98 1.18 1.67
CA VAL A 212 26.45 2.21 0.72
C VAL A 212 26.08 3.60 1.22
N VAL A 213 27.10 4.46 1.41
CA VAL A 213 26.90 5.89 1.69
C VAL A 213 27.32 6.69 0.46
N ASP A 214 26.37 7.40 -0.13
CA ASP A 214 26.60 8.34 -1.22
C ASP A 214 26.76 9.76 -0.66
N ASP A 215 27.84 10.44 -1.00
CA ASP A 215 28.14 11.78 -0.52
C ASP A 215 27.91 12.88 -1.59
N GLY A 216 27.17 12.55 -2.64
CA GLY A 216 26.82 13.48 -3.71
C GLY A 216 25.74 14.50 -3.34
N GLY A 217 25.00 14.29 -2.25
CA GLY A 217 23.95 15.20 -1.75
C GLY A 217 22.63 15.13 -2.51
N ASP A 218 22.59 14.48 -3.67
CA ASP A 218 21.38 14.30 -4.47
C ASP A 218 20.85 12.87 -4.28
N VAL A 219 19.65 12.74 -3.71
CA VAL A 219 19.05 11.44 -3.36
C VAL A 219 18.64 10.66 -4.62
N GLU A 220 18.04 11.32 -5.61
CA GLU A 220 17.56 10.69 -6.84
C GLU A 220 18.75 10.16 -7.66
N ASP A 221 19.77 11.00 -7.86
CA ASP A 221 21.01 10.59 -8.51
C ASP A 221 21.73 9.45 -7.79
N GLY A 222 21.74 9.48 -6.44
CA GLY A 222 22.32 8.44 -5.60
C GLY A 222 21.61 7.10 -5.78
N ILE A 223 20.28 7.11 -5.80
CA ILE A 223 19.45 5.92 -6.03
C ILE A 223 19.68 5.38 -7.45
N CYS A 224 19.60 6.23 -8.49
CA CYS A 224 19.80 5.80 -9.89
C CYS A 224 21.17 5.17 -10.11
N ARG A 225 22.24 5.75 -9.55
CA ARG A 225 23.60 5.17 -9.64
C ARG A 225 23.71 3.80 -8.96
N THR A 226 23.11 3.67 -7.76
CA THR A 226 23.22 2.43 -6.98
C THR A 226 22.29 1.34 -7.49
N ALA A 227 21.17 1.72 -8.13
CA ALA A 227 20.19 0.80 -8.70
C ALA A 227 20.64 0.15 -10.02
N ALA A 228 21.73 0.60 -10.64
CA ALA A 228 22.13 0.15 -11.99
C ALA A 228 22.37 -1.37 -12.12
N ASP A 229 22.71 -2.05 -11.03
CA ASP A 229 22.90 -3.51 -10.98
C ASP A 229 21.85 -4.22 -10.12
N LYS A 230 20.83 -3.52 -9.67
CA LYS A 230 19.75 -4.05 -8.84
C LYS A 230 18.54 -4.45 -9.68
N THR A 231 17.72 -5.34 -9.13
CA THR A 231 16.52 -5.87 -9.80
C THR A 231 15.24 -5.38 -9.16
N LEU A 232 15.32 -4.96 -7.89
CA LEU A 232 14.20 -4.39 -7.14
C LEU A 232 14.69 -3.21 -6.28
N VAL A 233 14.01 -2.07 -6.38
CA VAL A 233 14.22 -0.92 -5.48
C VAL A 233 12.99 -0.81 -4.56
N ILE A 234 13.20 -0.82 -3.24
CA ILE A 234 12.12 -0.68 -2.27
C ILE A 234 12.25 0.68 -1.60
N ILE A 235 11.25 1.55 -1.79
CA ILE A 235 11.28 2.95 -1.34
C ILE A 235 10.17 3.18 -0.33
N GLY A 236 10.53 3.58 0.89
CA GLY A 236 9.58 4.04 1.90
C GLY A 236 9.01 5.43 1.58
N ALA A 237 7.74 5.66 1.92
CA ALA A 237 7.11 6.96 1.81
C ALA A 237 7.86 8.02 2.63
N THR A 238 8.12 9.17 2.05
CA THR A 238 8.65 10.30 2.79
C THR A 238 7.55 11.33 3.09
N GLU A 239 7.47 11.78 4.32
CA GLU A 239 6.68 12.89 4.92
C GLU A 239 5.21 13.11 4.49
N LYS A 240 4.76 12.78 3.28
CA LYS A 240 3.39 13.06 2.81
C LYS A 240 2.91 11.99 1.84
N GLY A 241 2.42 10.88 2.37
CA GLY A 241 1.63 9.90 1.63
C GLY A 241 2.06 9.68 0.18
N LEU A 242 2.96 8.74 -0.09
CA LEU A 242 3.38 8.40 -1.46
C LEU A 242 2.18 8.07 -2.34
N LEU A 243 1.22 7.34 -1.78
CA LEU A 243 0.01 6.93 -2.48
C LEU A 243 -0.78 8.15 -2.96
N SER A 244 -0.95 9.17 -2.11
CA SER A 244 -1.61 10.43 -2.48
C SER A 244 -0.89 11.15 -3.62
N ARG A 245 0.44 11.22 -3.54
CA ARG A 245 1.28 11.89 -4.55
C ARG A 245 1.33 11.13 -5.87
N LEU A 246 1.37 9.81 -5.79
CA LEU A 246 1.38 8.92 -6.94
C LEU A 246 0.07 9.06 -7.74
N VAL A 247 -1.06 9.03 -7.07
CA VAL A 247 -2.37 9.13 -7.74
C VAL A 247 -2.66 10.55 -8.22
N SER A 248 -2.16 11.60 -7.54
CA SER A 248 -2.29 12.98 -8.01
C SER A 248 -1.33 13.35 -9.16
N ASN A 249 -0.53 12.40 -9.64
CA ASN A 249 0.53 12.62 -10.65
C ASN A 249 1.50 13.75 -10.28
N SER A 250 1.62 14.04 -8.99
CA SER A 250 2.51 15.08 -8.44
C SER A 250 3.84 14.52 -7.97
N LEU A 251 4.03 13.20 -8.09
CA LEU A 251 5.26 12.53 -7.79
C LEU A 251 6.14 12.55 -9.03
N HIS A 252 7.05 13.51 -9.08
CA HIS A 252 8.21 13.43 -9.97
C HIS A 252 9.18 12.42 -9.33
N LEU A 253 8.80 11.13 -9.36
CA LEU A 253 9.76 10.07 -9.13
C LEU A 253 10.47 9.82 -10.47
N ASP A 254 11.39 10.71 -10.81
CA ASP A 254 12.30 10.46 -11.93
C ASP A 254 12.98 9.10 -11.71
N VAL A 255 13.24 8.73 -10.46
CA VAL A 255 13.73 7.40 -10.07
C VAL A 255 12.87 6.24 -10.63
N ILE A 256 11.53 6.31 -10.58
CA ILE A 256 10.68 5.23 -11.12
C ILE A 256 10.84 5.09 -12.64
N HIS A 257 11.11 6.19 -13.32
CA HIS A 257 11.30 6.18 -14.78
C HIS A 257 12.73 5.88 -15.20
N ASP A 258 13.71 6.28 -14.39
CA ASP A 258 15.12 6.24 -14.73
C ASP A 258 15.82 4.93 -14.32
N VAL A 259 15.22 4.12 -13.42
CA VAL A 259 15.76 2.80 -13.07
C VAL A 259 15.16 1.71 -13.96
N ASP A 260 15.98 0.75 -14.37
CA ASP A 260 15.52 -0.43 -15.13
C ASP A 260 14.94 -1.53 -14.23
N ALA A 261 15.06 -1.39 -12.92
CA ALA A 261 14.54 -2.33 -11.91
C ALA A 261 13.03 -2.13 -11.64
N SER A 262 12.38 -3.16 -11.13
CA SER A 262 11.06 -2.99 -10.52
C SER A 262 11.15 -2.09 -9.29
N VAL A 263 10.10 -1.29 -9.03
CA VAL A 263 10.07 -0.39 -7.88
C VAL A 263 8.88 -0.75 -6.99
N LEU A 264 9.16 -1.01 -5.72
CA LEU A 264 8.15 -1.25 -4.69
C LEU A 264 8.11 -0.05 -3.74
N LEU A 265 6.98 0.62 -3.69
CA LEU A 265 6.74 1.70 -2.74
C LEU A 265 6.06 1.14 -1.50
N THR A 266 6.51 1.55 -0.30
CA THR A 266 5.95 1.11 0.98
C THR A 266 5.40 2.30 1.76
N GLU A 267 4.19 2.18 2.29
CA GLU A 267 3.55 3.22 3.10
C GLU A 267 2.80 2.59 4.28
N ARG A 268 3.12 3.02 5.50
CA ARG A 268 2.44 2.64 6.73
C ARG A 268 1.29 3.57 7.08
N PRO A 269 0.24 3.06 7.75
CA PRO A 269 -0.78 3.91 8.34
C PRO A 269 -0.11 4.91 9.29
N SER A 270 -0.20 6.20 8.99
CA SER A 270 0.32 7.21 9.91
C SER A 270 -0.50 7.18 11.20
N SER A 271 0.10 6.75 12.30
CA SER A 271 -0.44 6.91 13.64
C SER A 271 -0.33 8.39 14.07
N ARG A 272 -0.93 9.31 13.30
CA ARG A 272 -1.09 10.68 13.75
C ARG A 272 -1.94 10.65 15.00
N SER A 273 -1.34 10.96 16.15
CA SER A 273 -2.05 11.00 17.41
C SER A 273 -3.26 11.92 17.25
N LEU A 274 -4.41 11.56 17.83
CA LEU A 274 -5.61 12.42 17.92
C LEU A 274 -5.27 13.86 18.36
N ARG A 275 -4.16 14.02 19.06
CA ARG A 275 -3.64 15.30 19.55
C ARG A 275 -3.09 16.20 18.43
N GLU A 276 -2.40 15.65 17.42
CA GLU A 276 -1.92 16.40 16.25
C GLU A 276 -3.07 16.74 15.29
N ARG A 277 -4.10 15.89 15.22
CA ARG A 277 -5.31 16.12 14.41
C ARG A 277 -6.18 17.24 15.00
N LEU A 278 -6.23 17.40 16.33
CA LEU A 278 -7.04 18.39 17.02
C LEU A 278 -6.34 19.73 17.23
N PHE A 279 -5.00 19.76 17.29
CA PHE A 279 -4.24 20.96 17.67
C PHE A 279 -3.25 21.46 16.62
N GLY A 280 -3.18 20.84 15.43
CA GLY A 280 -2.21 21.18 14.40
C GLY A 280 -0.76 21.02 14.86
N SER A 281 0.15 20.69 13.98
CA SER A 281 1.58 20.73 14.26
C SER A 281 1.98 22.17 14.56
N GLY A 282 2.02 22.53 15.83
CA GLY A 282 2.56 23.81 16.27
C GLY A 282 4.04 23.87 15.94
N ARG A 283 4.36 24.46 14.81
CA ARG A 283 5.71 24.81 14.41
C ARG A 283 6.26 25.77 15.45
N ARG A 284 7.05 25.26 16.37
CA ARG A 284 7.93 26.09 17.19
C ARG A 284 9.16 26.40 16.35
N ASP A 285 9.05 27.46 15.57
CA ASP A 285 10.22 28.16 15.08
C ASP A 285 10.91 28.75 16.32
N ALA A 286 12.07 28.21 16.66
CA ALA A 286 13.00 28.81 17.61
C ALA A 286 13.58 30.03 16.89
N ALA A 287 12.99 31.19 17.14
CA ALA A 287 13.60 32.46 16.81
C ALA A 287 14.42 32.96 17.98
N GLU A 288 15.63 33.25 17.66
CA GLU A 288 16.70 33.81 18.44
C GLU A 288 16.31 35.07 19.23
N THR A 289 16.94 35.16 20.37
CA THR A 289 17.12 36.32 21.24
C THR A 289 17.51 37.59 20.49
N GLY A 290 16.80 38.66 20.75
CA GLY A 290 17.19 40.03 20.38
C GLY A 290 16.46 41.06 21.26
N ASP A 291 17.20 41.51 22.21
CA ASP A 291 17.08 42.61 23.19
C ASP A 291 16.43 43.89 22.66
N GLY A 292 15.68 44.58 23.52
CA GLY A 292 15.67 46.05 23.59
C GLY A 292 14.35 46.79 23.40
N GLY A 293 13.80 47.32 24.47
CA GLY A 293 13.34 48.72 24.46
C GLY A 293 11.85 49.06 24.52
N ASP A 294 11.41 49.29 25.71
CA ASP A 294 10.54 50.41 26.21
C ASP A 294 9.34 51.00 25.44
N SER A 295 8.29 51.08 26.22
CA SER A 295 7.42 52.22 26.55
C SER A 295 6.07 52.44 25.86
N HIS A 296 5.09 52.49 26.75
CA HIS A 296 3.95 53.40 26.88
C HIS A 296 2.78 53.39 25.90
N GLY A 297 1.62 53.25 26.48
CA GLY A 297 0.45 53.99 26.04
C GLY A 297 -0.90 53.31 26.24
N ALA A 298 -1.55 53.73 27.31
CA ALA A 298 -2.88 53.36 27.78
C ALA A 298 -4.06 53.90 26.94
N ARG A 299 -5.23 53.33 27.29
CA ARG A 299 -6.63 53.88 27.15
C ARG A 299 -7.35 53.54 25.85
N ASP A 300 -8.61 53.29 25.80
CA ASP A 300 -9.77 53.15 26.67
C ASP A 300 -10.95 52.65 25.82
N ALA A 301 -11.75 51.87 26.46
CA ALA A 301 -13.21 51.85 26.56
C ALA A 301 -14.17 51.77 25.36
N ALA A 302 -15.16 50.97 25.65
CA ALA A 302 -16.60 51.03 25.41
C ALA A 302 -17.13 50.19 24.21
N ASP A 303 -17.82 49.11 24.54
CA ASP A 303 -19.28 48.95 24.74
C ASP A 303 -20.10 49.07 23.44
N ASP A 304 -20.72 48.04 23.01
CA ASP A 304 -22.18 47.89 22.92
C ASP A 304 -22.57 46.54 22.34
N GLY A 305 -23.53 45.90 22.97
CA GLY A 305 -24.13 44.65 22.71
C GLY A 305 -24.98 44.55 21.42
N ARG A 306 -25.21 43.34 21.00
CA ARG A 306 -26.55 42.81 20.72
C ARG A 306 -26.56 41.36 20.22
N ALA A 307 -27.39 40.59 20.92
CA ALA A 307 -28.30 39.57 20.40
C ALA A 307 -27.75 38.30 19.78
N ALA A 308 -28.09 37.26 20.47
CA ALA A 308 -28.08 35.85 20.12
C ALA A 308 -28.82 35.55 18.81
N GLU A 309 -28.18 34.80 17.95
CA GLU A 309 -28.83 33.83 17.08
C GLU A 309 -28.03 32.54 17.15
N SER A 310 -28.75 31.47 17.51
CA SER A 310 -28.26 30.09 17.50
C SER A 310 -28.03 29.69 16.07
N PRO A 311 -26.90 29.09 15.71
CA PRO A 311 -26.80 28.32 14.50
C PRO A 311 -27.28 26.89 14.77
N ASP A 312 -28.13 26.43 13.89
CA ASP A 312 -28.63 25.09 13.75
C ASP A 312 -27.52 24.06 13.79
N ASP A 313 -27.79 23.01 14.56
CA ASP A 313 -27.07 21.73 14.61
C ASP A 313 -27.18 21.02 13.24
N ASP A 314 -26.33 21.36 12.28
CA ASP A 314 -25.99 20.49 11.16
C ASP A 314 -24.68 19.78 11.50
N ALA A 315 -24.80 18.71 12.29
CA ALA A 315 -23.77 17.69 12.34
C ALA A 315 -23.64 17.05 10.95
N PRO A 316 -22.42 16.87 10.41
CA PRO A 316 -22.25 16.12 9.18
C PRO A 316 -22.78 14.70 9.41
N VAL A 317 -23.80 14.35 8.66
CA VAL A 317 -24.31 12.98 8.55
C VAL A 317 -23.13 12.17 8.01
N ASP A 318 -22.64 11.24 8.81
CA ASP A 318 -21.70 10.20 8.41
C ASP A 318 -22.40 9.43 7.26
N GLU A 319 -22.17 9.83 6.01
CA GLU A 319 -22.60 9.07 4.84
C GLU A 319 -21.83 7.77 4.83
N GLN A 320 -22.41 6.76 5.45
CA GLN A 320 -22.01 5.38 5.23
C GLN A 320 -22.09 5.14 3.72
N PRO A 321 -21.01 4.64 3.07
CA PRO A 321 -21.05 4.35 1.64
C PRO A 321 -22.23 3.41 1.37
N HIS A 322 -23.10 3.81 0.48
CA HIS A 322 -24.24 3.00 0.06
C HIS A 322 -23.72 1.67 -0.47
N LEU A 323 -24.11 0.57 0.20
CA LEU A 323 -23.79 -0.82 -0.17
C LEU A 323 -24.31 -1.22 -1.55
N ASP A 324 -25.04 -0.31 -2.24
CA ASP A 324 -25.68 -0.56 -3.53
C ASP A 324 -24.74 -0.34 -4.74
N ASP A 325 -23.52 0.19 -4.54
CA ASP A 325 -22.61 0.55 -5.64
C ASP A 325 -21.60 -0.57 -6.01
N ALA A 326 -21.58 -1.68 -5.28
CA ALA A 326 -20.70 -2.81 -5.58
C ALA A 326 -21.40 -4.17 -5.39
N PHE A 327 -21.07 -5.10 -6.27
CA PHE A 327 -21.43 -6.52 -6.13
C PHE A 327 -20.17 -7.29 -5.76
N ILE A 328 -20.25 -8.12 -4.72
CA ILE A 328 -19.13 -8.91 -4.20
C ILE A 328 -19.50 -10.37 -4.20
N ALA A 329 -18.63 -11.23 -4.71
CA ALA A 329 -18.75 -12.68 -4.69
C ALA A 329 -17.46 -13.29 -4.12
N ASP A 330 -17.61 -14.14 -3.12
CA ASP A 330 -16.54 -14.96 -2.57
C ASP A 330 -16.59 -16.34 -3.25
N HIS A 331 -15.45 -16.90 -3.61
CA HIS A 331 -15.33 -18.11 -4.42
C HIS A 331 -14.85 -19.33 -3.62
N ASP A 332 -14.64 -19.18 -2.31
CA ASP A 332 -14.12 -20.27 -1.46
C ASP A 332 -15.14 -21.37 -1.16
N ALA A 333 -16.44 -21.12 -1.41
CA ALA A 333 -17.52 -22.05 -1.11
C ALA A 333 -17.89 -23.02 -2.27
N ALA A 334 -17.28 -22.88 -3.44
CA ALA A 334 -17.70 -23.63 -4.64
C ALA A 334 -16.98 -24.99 -4.82
N ASP A 335 -15.88 -25.25 -4.13
CA ASP A 335 -15.07 -26.44 -4.36
C ASP A 335 -15.51 -27.67 -3.51
N GLU A 336 -16.39 -27.51 -2.50
CA GLU A 336 -16.87 -28.64 -1.69
C GLU A 336 -18.06 -29.42 -2.27
N GLU A 337 -18.79 -28.89 -3.25
CA GLU A 337 -19.98 -29.58 -3.82
C GLU A 337 -19.69 -30.41 -5.08
N ALA A 338 -18.50 -30.31 -5.68
CA ALA A 338 -18.19 -31.03 -6.94
C ALA A 338 -17.67 -32.46 -6.76
N GLU A 339 -17.31 -32.92 -5.56
CA GLU A 339 -16.80 -34.29 -5.32
C GLU A 339 -17.86 -35.33 -4.91
N ALA A 340 -19.14 -34.98 -4.76
CA ALA A 340 -20.14 -35.87 -4.16
C ALA A 340 -21.00 -36.70 -5.12
N ASP A 341 -20.83 -36.61 -6.47
CA ASP A 341 -21.72 -37.28 -7.40
C ASP A 341 -21.03 -38.10 -8.51
N GLU A 342 -20.09 -38.97 -8.12
CA GLU A 342 -19.67 -40.09 -9.00
C GLU A 342 -19.61 -41.41 -8.21
N ALA A 343 -20.80 -41.98 -7.95
CA ALA A 343 -20.92 -43.37 -7.56
C ALA A 343 -20.85 -44.29 -8.81
N PRO A 344 -19.99 -45.30 -8.83
CA PRO A 344 -19.92 -46.20 -9.99
C PRO A 344 -21.12 -47.12 -10.01
N ASP A 345 -21.85 -47.04 -11.10
CA ASP A 345 -22.92 -47.99 -11.47
C ASP A 345 -22.33 -49.41 -11.65
N ARG A 346 -22.60 -50.28 -10.69
CA ARG A 346 -22.39 -51.72 -10.79
C ARG A 346 -23.63 -52.33 -11.38
N ASP A 347 -23.62 -52.50 -12.65
CA ASP A 347 -24.53 -53.51 -13.21
C ASP A 347 -23.77 -54.77 -13.60
N GLY A 348 -24.07 -55.82 -12.87
CA GLY A 348 -23.66 -57.17 -13.16
C GLY A 348 -24.74 -57.89 -14.00
N GLY A 349 -24.30 -58.68 -14.94
CA GLY A 349 -25.30 -59.58 -15.44
C GLY A 349 -24.91 -60.33 -16.74
N ARG A 350 -24.38 -61.55 -16.57
CA ARG A 350 -24.46 -62.72 -17.41
C ARG A 350 -23.59 -62.82 -18.69
#